data_cf93dc54563c5bd27c7219e70f975531
#
_entry.id   cf93dc54563c5bd27c7219e70f975531
#
_cell.length_a   1.000
_cell.length_b   1.000
_cell.length_c   1.000
_cell.angle_alpha   90.00
_cell.angle_beta   90.00
_cell.angle_gamma   90.00
#
_symmetry.space_group_name_H-M   'P 1'
#
loop_
_entity.id
_entity.type
_entity.pdbx_description
1 polymer ?
#
loop_
_entity_poly.entity_id
_entity_poly.type
_entity_poly.pdbx_seq_one_letter_code
_entity_poly.pdbx_strand_id
1 'polypeptide(L)'
;GDKHFFRHVETVKEQTGINLNLWGINPLEVTHFKAGFLGVPPDFAEERVYTHGALKQLRYQRLRFAAMTKSFGYFNSSLWDTLSGEYYRSLTNKDDYFHVFDYWRWDEQLIDQTLADVYDWERAPDTQTTWRIGDGTAAFYNYANYTIAGFTEHDTFRSNQVREGDLTRSEALDLVKAENAPRYPNLKWYLDVVGLDFAS
;
A
#
# COMPACT_ATOMS: atom_id res chain seq x y z
N GLY A 1 6.73 9.27 0.51
CA GLY A 1 5.69 8.76 1.38
C GLY A 1 6.16 7.61 2.26
N ASP A 2 5.63 6.44 2.07
CA ASP A 2 5.70 5.31 3.01
C ASP A 2 7.11 4.89 3.43
N LYS A 3 8.10 5.06 2.58
CA LYS A 3 9.48 4.72 2.90
C LYS A 3 10.10 5.65 3.97
N HIS A 4 9.59 6.86 4.13
CA HIS A 4 10.04 7.78 5.17
C HIS A 4 9.69 7.31 6.58
N PHE A 5 8.66 6.49 6.75
CA PHE A 5 8.32 5.93 8.06
C PHE A 5 9.51 5.18 8.66
N PHE A 6 10.20 4.36 7.87
CA PHE A 6 11.37 3.62 8.36
C PHE A 6 12.49 4.54 8.85
N ARG A 7 12.77 5.61 8.11
CA ARG A 7 13.75 6.62 8.54
C ARG A 7 13.30 7.35 9.81
N HIS A 8 12.01 7.72 9.87
CA HIS A 8 11.48 8.43 11.03
C HIS A 8 11.51 7.57 12.29
N VAL A 9 11.16 6.29 12.18
CA VAL A 9 11.25 5.33 13.29
C VAL A 9 12.67 5.25 13.84
N GLU A 10 13.70 5.12 13.00
CA GLU A 10 15.10 5.11 13.46
C GLU A 10 15.48 6.42 14.18
N THR A 11 15.05 7.57 13.65
CA THR A 11 15.27 8.86 14.31
C THR A 11 14.61 8.91 15.69
N VAL A 12 13.38 8.45 15.83
CA VAL A 12 12.68 8.41 17.12
C VAL A 12 13.35 7.44 18.09
N LYS A 13 13.81 6.28 17.63
CA LYS A 13 14.60 5.34 18.44
C LYS A 13 15.86 6.00 19.01
N GLU A 14 16.63 6.66 18.15
CA GLU A 14 17.86 7.36 18.56
C GLU A 14 17.58 8.45 19.60
N GLN A 15 16.47 9.18 19.45
CA GLN A 15 16.09 10.26 20.36
C GLN A 15 15.55 9.77 21.70
N THR A 16 14.83 8.66 21.70
CA THR A 16 14.07 8.20 22.90
C THR A 16 14.71 7.02 23.60
N GLY A 17 15.57 6.26 22.92
CA GLY A 17 16.12 4.99 23.41
C GLY A 17 15.09 3.85 23.45
N ILE A 18 13.90 4.04 22.89
CA ILE A 18 12.85 3.03 22.87
C ILE A 18 13.06 2.08 21.68
N ASN A 19 13.30 0.81 21.97
CA ASN A 19 13.57 -0.24 20.97
C ASN A 19 12.33 -1.13 20.70
N LEU A 20 11.14 -0.63 20.95
CA LEU A 20 9.88 -1.32 20.63
C LEU A 20 9.18 -0.54 19.50
N ASN A 21 9.16 -1.12 18.30
CA ASN A 21 8.45 -0.58 17.15
C ASN A 21 7.27 -1.48 16.82
N LEU A 22 6.07 -0.97 17.05
CA LEU A 22 4.83 -1.71 16.82
C LEU A 22 4.17 -1.24 15.52
N TRP A 23 3.96 -2.17 14.59
CA TRP A 23 3.43 -1.92 13.26
C TRP A 23 2.05 -2.52 13.07
N GLY A 24 1.09 -1.69 12.64
CA GLY A 24 -0.28 -2.11 12.31
C GLY A 24 -0.48 -2.41 10.82
N ILE A 25 0.54 -2.92 10.14
CA ILE A 25 0.43 -3.27 8.72
C ILE A 25 -0.48 -4.49 8.58
N ASN A 26 -1.55 -4.34 7.81
CA ASN A 26 -2.47 -5.42 7.50
C ASN A 26 -1.79 -6.46 6.58
N PRO A 27 -1.67 -7.73 6.98
CA PRO A 27 -1.03 -8.77 6.17
C PRO A 27 -1.77 -9.05 4.86
N LEU A 28 -3.08 -8.79 4.80
CA LEU A 28 -3.88 -8.98 3.59
C LEU A 28 -3.62 -7.93 2.51
N GLU A 29 -2.98 -6.80 2.86
CA GLU A 29 -2.63 -5.73 1.93
C GLU A 29 -1.31 -5.98 1.17
N VAL A 30 -0.65 -7.11 1.36
CA VAL A 30 0.57 -7.44 0.62
C VAL A 30 0.26 -7.58 -0.86
N THR A 31 0.80 -6.68 -1.66
CA THR A 31 0.57 -6.62 -3.11
C THR A 31 1.88 -6.80 -3.88
N HIS A 32 1.96 -7.87 -4.67
CA HIS A 32 3.14 -8.14 -5.49
C HIS A 32 3.06 -7.56 -6.90
N PHE A 33 1.86 -7.22 -7.38
CA PHE A 33 1.65 -6.79 -8.76
C PHE A 33 2.31 -5.45 -9.10
N LYS A 34 2.46 -4.54 -8.13
CA LYS A 34 3.13 -3.25 -8.35
C LYS A 34 4.57 -3.41 -8.83
N ALA A 35 5.29 -4.38 -8.28
CA ALA A 35 6.63 -4.73 -8.74
C ALA A 35 6.60 -5.42 -10.12
N GLY A 36 5.51 -6.13 -10.44
CA GLY A 36 5.29 -6.76 -11.74
C GLY A 36 5.31 -5.78 -12.91
N PHE A 37 4.82 -4.56 -12.74
CA PHE A 37 4.91 -3.51 -13.77
C PHE A 37 6.35 -3.13 -14.14
N LEU A 38 7.31 -3.40 -13.26
CA LEU A 38 8.74 -3.23 -13.52
C LEU A 38 9.40 -4.53 -14.02
N GLY A 39 8.64 -5.59 -14.28
CA GLY A 39 9.17 -6.89 -14.66
C GLY A 39 9.83 -7.66 -13.52
N VAL A 40 9.54 -7.33 -12.26
CA VAL A 40 9.98 -8.08 -11.08
C VAL A 40 8.93 -9.13 -10.76
N PRO A 41 9.26 -10.44 -10.82
CA PRO A 41 8.29 -11.47 -10.48
C PRO A 41 7.91 -11.41 -9.00
N PRO A 42 6.68 -11.83 -8.65
CA PRO A 42 6.26 -11.94 -7.26
C PRO A 42 7.13 -12.95 -6.51
N ASP A 43 7.38 -12.67 -5.24
CA ASP A 43 8.09 -13.58 -4.34
C ASP A 43 7.17 -13.90 -3.16
N PHE A 44 6.47 -15.01 -3.26
CA PHE A 44 5.51 -15.44 -2.24
C PHE A 44 6.17 -16.04 -0.98
N ALA A 45 7.49 -16.29 -1.02
CA ALA A 45 8.25 -16.71 0.16
C ALA A 45 8.68 -15.54 1.04
N GLU A 46 8.47 -14.30 0.59
CA GLU A 46 8.85 -13.12 1.31
C GLU A 46 7.80 -12.74 2.36
N GLU A 47 8.16 -12.85 3.62
CA GLU A 47 7.25 -12.56 4.73
C GLU A 47 6.98 -11.07 4.91
N ARG A 48 7.96 -10.22 4.61
CA ARG A 48 7.88 -8.76 4.80
C ARG A 48 8.47 -7.99 3.63
N VAL A 49 7.85 -6.86 3.30
CA VAL A 49 8.28 -6.00 2.18
C VAL A 49 9.68 -5.39 2.34
N TYR A 50 10.28 -5.46 3.52
CA TYR A 50 11.64 -4.97 3.79
C TYR A 50 12.70 -6.08 3.89
N THR A 51 12.32 -7.36 3.72
CA THR A 51 13.24 -8.50 3.81
C THR A 51 13.96 -8.82 2.49
N HIS A 52 13.92 -7.91 1.54
CA HIS A 52 14.58 -8.08 0.25
C HIS A 52 16.10 -8.26 0.37
N GLY A 53 16.63 -9.34 -0.17
CA GLY A 53 18.07 -9.52 -0.29
C GLY A 53 18.74 -8.46 -1.19
N ALA A 54 20.02 -8.19 -0.95
CA ALA A 54 20.76 -7.14 -1.67
C ALA A 54 20.71 -7.28 -3.21
N LEU A 55 20.79 -8.50 -3.73
CA LEU A 55 20.72 -8.76 -5.18
C LEU A 55 19.32 -8.43 -5.77
N LYS A 56 18.24 -8.74 -5.04
CA LYS A 56 16.89 -8.40 -5.44
C LYS A 56 16.68 -6.89 -5.43
N GLN A 57 17.20 -6.21 -4.42
CA GLN A 57 17.18 -4.75 -4.34
C GLN A 57 17.95 -4.10 -5.50
N LEU A 58 19.14 -4.59 -5.82
CA LEU A 58 19.93 -4.06 -6.94
C LEU A 58 19.18 -4.21 -8.26
N ARG A 59 18.56 -5.38 -8.51
CA ARG A 59 17.73 -5.62 -9.70
C ARG A 59 16.54 -4.66 -9.74
N TYR A 60 15.86 -4.48 -8.62
CA TYR A 60 14.71 -3.59 -8.50
C TYR A 60 15.10 -2.13 -8.79
N GLN A 61 16.19 -1.64 -8.20
CA GLN A 61 16.67 -0.28 -8.43
C GLN A 61 17.12 -0.05 -9.87
N ARG A 62 17.77 -1.04 -10.49
CA ARG A 62 18.15 -0.97 -11.91
C ARG A 62 16.91 -0.82 -12.82
N LEU A 63 15.86 -1.63 -12.58
CA LEU A 63 14.63 -1.58 -13.37
C LEU A 63 13.88 -0.26 -13.14
N ARG A 64 13.83 0.20 -11.88
CA ARG A 64 13.27 1.51 -11.54
C ARG A 64 14.01 2.64 -12.26
N PHE A 65 15.33 2.65 -12.21
CA PHE A 65 16.14 3.64 -12.89
C PHE A 65 15.88 3.63 -14.39
N ALA A 66 15.86 2.45 -15.03
CA ALA A 66 15.53 2.32 -16.45
C ALA A 66 14.12 2.82 -16.79
N ALA A 67 13.14 2.66 -15.90
CA ALA A 67 11.82 3.24 -16.09
C ALA A 67 11.82 4.77 -15.94
N MET A 68 12.59 5.31 -15.00
CA MET A 68 12.71 6.75 -14.75
C MET A 68 13.39 7.49 -15.91
N THR A 69 14.35 6.87 -16.60
CA THR A 69 15.01 7.47 -17.78
C THR A 69 14.08 7.72 -18.96
N LYS A 70 12.88 7.12 -18.95
CA LYS A 70 11.86 7.39 -19.98
C LYS A 70 11.16 8.74 -19.81
N SER A 71 11.28 9.38 -18.66
CA SER A 71 10.73 10.70 -18.39
C SER A 71 11.63 11.47 -17.44
N PHE A 72 12.19 12.59 -17.89
CA PHE A 72 13.07 13.43 -17.09
C PHE A 72 12.39 14.05 -15.86
N GLY A 73 11.07 14.14 -15.83
CA GLY A 73 10.30 14.62 -14.67
C GLY A 73 10.51 13.80 -13.40
N TYR A 74 10.99 12.55 -13.50
CA TYR A 74 11.34 11.74 -12.34
C TYR A 74 12.66 12.14 -11.65
N PHE A 75 13.51 12.93 -12.30
CA PHE A 75 14.77 13.40 -11.72
C PHE A 75 14.55 14.72 -10.98
N ASN A 76 14.01 14.63 -9.79
CA ASN A 76 13.73 15.76 -8.92
C ASN A 76 14.18 15.46 -7.48
N SER A 77 13.98 16.39 -6.55
CA SER A 77 14.40 16.25 -5.14
C SER A 77 13.83 15.02 -4.45
N SER A 78 12.63 14.56 -4.84
CA SER A 78 12.01 13.36 -4.24
C SER A 78 12.77 12.06 -4.55
N LEU A 79 13.67 12.05 -5.53
CA LEU A 79 14.55 10.92 -5.82
C LEU A 79 15.47 10.61 -4.62
N TRP A 80 16.07 11.64 -4.04
CA TRP A 80 16.94 11.48 -2.87
C TRP A 80 16.18 10.99 -1.64
N ASP A 81 14.97 11.50 -1.44
CA ASP A 81 14.09 11.02 -0.39
C ASP A 81 13.74 9.55 -0.58
N THR A 82 13.45 9.16 -1.82
CA THR A 82 13.16 7.77 -2.17
C THR A 82 14.35 6.85 -1.91
N LEU A 83 15.55 7.23 -2.32
CA LEU A 83 16.77 6.44 -2.12
C LEU A 83 17.11 6.33 -0.63
N SER A 84 17.03 7.43 0.11
CA SER A 84 17.23 7.45 1.56
C SER A 84 16.22 6.53 2.27
N GLY A 85 14.94 6.67 1.96
CA GLY A 85 13.90 5.83 2.53
C GLY A 85 14.10 4.34 2.21
N GLU A 86 14.59 4.01 1.01
CA GLU A 86 14.91 2.63 0.61
C GLU A 86 16.07 2.06 1.41
N TYR A 87 17.10 2.86 1.68
CA TYR A 87 18.21 2.46 2.53
C TYR A 87 17.70 2.05 3.93
N TYR A 88 16.95 2.93 4.59
CA TYR A 88 16.41 2.62 5.92
C TYR A 88 15.44 1.43 5.89
N ARG A 89 14.63 1.29 4.86
CA ARG A 89 13.71 0.16 4.72
C ARG A 89 14.43 -1.18 4.58
N SER A 90 15.47 -1.25 3.77
CA SER A 90 16.00 -2.53 3.27
C SER A 90 17.35 -2.92 3.86
N LEU A 91 18.10 -1.98 4.42
CA LEU A 91 19.49 -2.20 4.84
C LEU A 91 19.75 -1.97 6.33
N THR A 92 18.79 -1.42 7.09
CA THR A 92 18.93 -1.30 8.55
C THR A 92 18.32 -2.51 9.26
N ASN A 93 18.82 -2.80 10.46
CA ASN A 93 18.29 -3.89 11.28
C ASN A 93 16.84 -3.63 11.70
N LYS A 94 16.01 -4.70 11.73
CA LYS A 94 14.59 -4.68 12.07
C LYS A 94 14.22 -5.65 13.20
N ASP A 95 15.17 -6.05 14.02
CA ASP A 95 14.95 -7.03 15.10
C ASP A 95 13.96 -6.53 16.16
N ASP A 96 13.77 -5.21 16.24
CA ASP A 96 12.85 -4.55 17.16
C ASP A 96 11.49 -4.16 16.51
N TYR A 97 11.23 -4.62 15.30
CA TYR A 97 9.98 -4.39 14.57
C TYR A 97 8.99 -5.52 14.85
N PHE A 98 7.90 -5.20 15.51
CA PHE A 98 6.81 -6.13 15.84
C PHE A 98 5.56 -5.76 15.06
N HIS A 99 4.90 -6.73 14.51
CA HIS A 99 3.65 -6.54 13.77
C HIS A 99 2.47 -7.00 14.63
N VAL A 100 1.51 -6.12 14.87
CA VAL A 100 0.32 -6.40 15.70
C VAL A 100 -0.41 -7.65 15.21
N PHE A 101 -0.55 -7.76 13.89
CA PHE A 101 -1.28 -8.86 13.27
C PHE A 101 -0.53 -10.20 13.19
N ASP A 102 0.70 -10.28 13.67
CA ASP A 102 1.35 -11.56 13.95
C ASP A 102 0.80 -12.20 15.25
N TYR A 103 0.22 -11.38 16.15
CA TYR A 103 -0.31 -11.78 17.44
C TYR A 103 -1.84 -11.70 17.49
N TRP A 104 -2.45 -10.93 16.60
CA TRP A 104 -3.87 -10.67 16.54
C TRP A 104 -4.39 -10.80 15.10
N ARG A 105 -5.44 -11.62 14.92
CA ARG A 105 -6.03 -11.76 13.58
C ARG A 105 -6.70 -10.46 13.18
N TRP A 106 -6.44 -10.02 11.95
CA TRP A 106 -7.15 -8.91 11.34
C TRP A 106 -8.56 -9.36 10.95
N ASP A 107 -9.57 -8.67 11.45
CA ASP A 107 -10.99 -8.95 11.20
C ASP A 107 -11.67 -7.67 10.72
N GLU A 108 -12.03 -7.65 9.43
CA GLU A 108 -12.61 -6.46 8.78
C GLU A 108 -13.93 -6.05 9.44
N GLN A 109 -14.81 -7.00 9.74
CA GLN A 109 -16.14 -6.70 10.29
C GLN A 109 -16.03 -6.13 11.69
N LEU A 110 -15.19 -6.73 12.53
CA LEU A 110 -14.96 -6.26 13.90
C LEU A 110 -14.34 -4.86 13.89
N ILE A 111 -13.38 -4.61 13.01
CA ILE A 111 -12.73 -3.31 12.88
C ILE A 111 -13.73 -2.26 12.42
N ASP A 112 -14.49 -2.53 11.36
CA ASP A 112 -15.49 -1.61 10.82
C ASP A 112 -16.56 -1.27 11.84
N GLN A 113 -17.06 -2.26 12.57
CA GLN A 113 -18.04 -2.07 13.63
C GLN A 113 -17.46 -1.25 14.79
N THR A 114 -16.25 -1.59 15.24
CA THR A 114 -15.59 -0.85 16.34
C THR A 114 -15.35 0.60 15.97
N LEU A 115 -14.88 0.87 14.76
CA LEU A 115 -14.64 2.22 14.28
C LEU A 115 -15.94 3.03 14.21
N ALA A 116 -17.02 2.43 13.75
CA ALA A 116 -18.31 3.10 13.68
C ALA A 116 -18.93 3.33 15.07
N ASP A 117 -19.00 2.28 15.91
CA ASP A 117 -19.79 2.31 17.15
C ASP A 117 -19.06 3.00 18.32
N VAL A 118 -17.73 2.89 18.36
CA VAL A 118 -16.92 3.41 19.47
C VAL A 118 -16.25 4.76 19.15
N TYR A 119 -15.82 4.94 17.91
CA TYR A 119 -15.00 6.09 17.51
C TYR A 119 -15.74 7.06 16.58
N ASP A 120 -16.99 6.79 16.22
CA ASP A 120 -17.76 7.62 15.28
C ASP A 120 -16.96 7.94 14.00
N TRP A 121 -16.29 6.91 13.49
CA TRP A 121 -15.40 7.05 12.33
C TRP A 121 -16.19 7.35 11.06
N GLU A 122 -15.89 8.47 10.43
CA GLU A 122 -16.51 8.87 9.18
C GLU A 122 -16.00 8.01 8.03
N ARG A 123 -16.92 7.39 7.31
CA ARG A 123 -16.62 6.64 6.07
C ARG A 123 -16.70 7.54 4.87
N ALA A 124 -15.92 7.26 3.84
CA ALA A 124 -16.11 7.91 2.56
C ALA A 124 -17.51 7.55 1.98
N PRO A 125 -18.26 8.51 1.43
CA PRO A 125 -19.65 8.30 1.02
C PRO A 125 -19.81 7.31 -0.13
N ASP A 126 -18.75 7.01 -0.85
CA ASP A 126 -18.71 6.15 -2.02
C ASP A 126 -17.96 4.82 -1.81
N THR A 127 -17.72 4.42 -0.55
CA THR A 127 -17.15 3.13 -0.19
C THR A 127 -17.81 2.53 1.03
N GLN A 128 -17.84 1.19 1.10
CA GLN A 128 -18.36 0.45 2.24
C GLN A 128 -17.27 -0.08 3.17
N THR A 129 -16.01 -0.01 2.75
CA THR A 129 -14.87 -0.47 3.54
C THR A 129 -14.13 0.68 4.21
N THR A 130 -13.47 0.42 5.34
CA THR A 130 -12.63 1.39 6.05
C THR A 130 -11.15 1.31 5.63
N TRP A 131 -10.74 0.21 5.01
CA TRP A 131 -9.40 0.10 4.47
C TRP A 131 -9.28 0.78 3.10
N ARG A 132 -8.13 1.34 2.77
CA ARG A 132 -7.84 2.02 1.48
C ARG A 132 -8.76 3.18 1.11
N ILE A 133 -9.40 3.82 2.06
CA ILE A 133 -10.15 5.06 1.78
C ILE A 133 -9.26 6.31 1.85
N GLY A 134 -8.30 6.31 2.74
CA GLY A 134 -7.20 7.25 2.86
C GLY A 134 -7.49 8.70 2.46
N ASP A 135 -6.51 9.31 1.84
CA ASP A 135 -6.43 10.72 1.46
C ASP A 135 -7.03 11.05 0.08
N GLY A 136 -7.88 10.21 -0.47
CA GLY A 136 -8.46 10.36 -1.82
C GLY A 136 -7.55 9.93 -2.97
N THR A 137 -6.24 9.74 -2.75
CA THR A 137 -5.32 9.25 -3.80
C THR A 137 -5.60 7.82 -4.20
N ALA A 138 -6.17 7.01 -3.29
CA ALA A 138 -6.50 5.61 -3.53
C ALA A 138 -7.47 5.43 -4.69
N ALA A 139 -8.49 6.29 -4.83
CA ALA A 139 -9.41 6.25 -5.94
C ALA A 139 -8.69 6.48 -7.28
N PHE A 140 -7.74 7.42 -7.33
CA PHE A 140 -6.99 7.75 -8.53
C PHE A 140 -6.04 6.60 -8.95
N TYR A 141 -5.20 6.10 -8.05
CA TYR A 141 -4.26 5.05 -8.45
C TYR A 141 -4.95 3.70 -8.73
N ASN A 142 -6.04 3.39 -8.03
CA ASN A 142 -6.82 2.18 -8.35
C ASN A 142 -7.51 2.30 -9.71
N TYR A 143 -8.05 3.46 -10.05
CA TYR A 143 -8.58 3.71 -11.39
C TYR A 143 -7.51 3.55 -12.47
N ALA A 144 -6.32 4.11 -12.27
CA ALA A 144 -5.19 3.94 -13.18
C ALA A 144 -4.76 2.47 -13.31
N ASN A 145 -4.64 1.75 -12.19
CA ASN A 145 -4.30 0.32 -12.19
C ASN A 145 -5.35 -0.50 -12.94
N TYR A 146 -6.64 -0.25 -12.68
CA TYR A 146 -7.73 -0.95 -13.36
C TYR A 146 -7.72 -0.70 -14.87
N THR A 147 -7.51 0.55 -15.28
CA THR A 147 -7.46 0.92 -16.70
C THR A 147 -6.28 0.27 -17.43
N ILE A 148 -5.13 0.14 -16.77
CA ILE A 148 -3.91 -0.39 -17.39
C ILE A 148 -3.86 -1.93 -17.33
N ALA A 149 -4.27 -2.52 -16.20
CA ALA A 149 -4.04 -3.91 -15.88
C ALA A 149 -5.33 -4.75 -15.76
N GLY A 150 -6.49 -4.11 -15.67
CA GLY A 150 -7.79 -4.79 -15.51
C GLY A 150 -8.06 -5.30 -14.10
N PHE A 151 -7.26 -4.91 -13.10
CA PHE A 151 -7.44 -5.26 -11.69
C PHE A 151 -6.82 -4.18 -10.78
N THR A 152 -7.16 -4.23 -9.49
CA THR A 152 -6.70 -3.26 -8.49
C THR A 152 -6.14 -3.93 -7.23
N GLU A 153 -5.83 -3.14 -6.22
CA GLU A 153 -5.47 -3.65 -4.88
C GLU A 153 -6.62 -4.40 -4.21
N HIS A 154 -7.87 -4.06 -4.54
CA HIS A 154 -9.05 -4.78 -4.04
C HIS A 154 -9.03 -6.25 -4.47
N ASP A 155 -8.68 -6.55 -5.72
CA ASP A 155 -8.55 -7.93 -6.20
C ASP A 155 -7.54 -8.72 -5.37
N THR A 156 -6.39 -8.12 -5.07
CA THR A 156 -5.34 -8.77 -4.27
C THR A 156 -5.79 -8.99 -2.84
N PHE A 157 -6.37 -7.97 -2.23
CA PHE A 157 -6.86 -8.02 -0.87
C PHE A 157 -7.93 -9.10 -0.68
N ARG A 158 -8.97 -9.09 -1.51
CA ARG A 158 -10.05 -10.09 -1.46
C ARG A 158 -9.54 -11.50 -1.77
N SER A 159 -8.56 -11.61 -2.69
CA SER A 159 -7.90 -12.88 -2.96
C SER A 159 -7.12 -13.41 -1.74
N ASN A 160 -6.50 -12.53 -0.96
CA ASN A 160 -5.83 -12.92 0.29
C ASN A 160 -6.85 -13.38 1.32
N GLN A 161 -7.98 -12.69 1.49
CA GLN A 161 -9.07 -13.13 2.39
C GLN A 161 -9.62 -14.52 2.01
N VAL A 162 -9.74 -14.83 0.72
CA VAL A 162 -10.13 -16.18 0.27
C VAL A 162 -9.09 -17.22 0.68
N ARG A 163 -7.78 -16.92 0.58
CA ARG A 163 -6.71 -17.83 0.98
C ARG A 163 -6.69 -18.09 2.49
N GLU A 164 -7.01 -17.06 3.27
CA GLU A 164 -7.10 -17.15 4.74
C GLU A 164 -8.42 -17.80 5.21
N GLY A 165 -9.36 -18.02 4.30
CA GLY A 165 -10.67 -18.61 4.61
C GLY A 165 -11.67 -17.63 5.22
N ASP A 166 -11.43 -16.33 5.12
CA ASP A 166 -12.34 -15.28 5.61
C ASP A 166 -13.56 -15.10 4.70
N LEU A 167 -13.38 -15.31 3.41
CA LEU A 167 -14.40 -15.19 2.38
C LEU A 167 -14.42 -16.40 1.46
N THR A 168 -15.59 -16.72 0.94
CA THR A 168 -15.71 -17.60 -0.21
C THR A 168 -15.27 -16.86 -1.49
N ARG A 169 -14.90 -17.61 -2.51
CA ARG A 169 -14.56 -17.01 -3.81
C ARG A 169 -15.71 -16.21 -4.40
N SER A 170 -16.95 -16.65 -4.23
CA SER A 170 -18.13 -15.96 -4.76
C SER A 170 -18.30 -14.60 -4.10
N GLU A 171 -18.27 -14.56 -2.77
CA GLU A 171 -18.34 -13.31 -2.01
C GLU A 171 -17.22 -12.34 -2.39
N ALA A 172 -15.99 -12.84 -2.51
CA ALA A 172 -14.85 -12.02 -2.93
C ALA A 172 -15.02 -11.42 -4.33
N LEU A 173 -15.58 -12.17 -5.29
CA LEU A 173 -15.85 -11.66 -6.64
C LEU A 173 -16.93 -10.58 -6.65
N ASP A 174 -17.96 -10.71 -5.84
CA ASP A 174 -19.02 -9.70 -5.73
C ASP A 174 -18.49 -8.40 -5.11
N LEU A 175 -17.65 -8.52 -4.06
CA LEU A 175 -16.97 -7.37 -3.46
C LEU A 175 -16.04 -6.68 -4.45
N VAL A 176 -15.15 -7.40 -5.12
CA VAL A 176 -14.21 -6.86 -6.11
C VAL A 176 -14.94 -6.13 -7.24
N LYS A 177 -16.04 -6.69 -7.72
CA LYS A 177 -16.85 -6.03 -8.77
C LYS A 177 -17.40 -4.69 -8.32
N ALA A 178 -17.85 -4.59 -7.08
CA ALA A 178 -18.36 -3.34 -6.51
C ALA A 178 -17.22 -2.34 -6.23
N GLU A 179 -16.12 -2.82 -5.65
CA GLU A 179 -14.98 -1.99 -5.21
C GLU A 179 -14.13 -1.47 -6.37
N ASN A 180 -14.08 -2.18 -7.50
CA ASN A 180 -13.41 -1.74 -8.72
C ASN A 180 -14.22 -0.74 -9.56
N ALA A 181 -15.47 -0.46 -9.17
CA ALA A 181 -16.24 0.56 -9.85
C ALA A 181 -15.56 1.94 -9.69
N PRO A 182 -15.42 2.72 -10.79
CA PRO A 182 -14.76 4.02 -10.71
C PRO A 182 -15.46 4.98 -9.75
N ARG A 183 -14.73 5.55 -8.83
CA ARG A 183 -15.19 6.50 -7.81
C ARG A 183 -15.08 7.92 -8.35
N TYR A 184 -15.89 8.27 -9.35
CA TYR A 184 -15.81 9.55 -10.07
C TYR A 184 -15.82 10.81 -9.18
N PRO A 185 -16.63 10.92 -8.10
CA PRO A 185 -16.57 12.08 -7.22
C PRO A 185 -15.20 12.29 -6.59
N ASN A 186 -14.55 11.19 -6.12
CA ASN A 186 -13.21 11.25 -5.56
C ASN A 186 -12.13 11.50 -6.62
N LEU A 187 -12.27 10.92 -7.80
CA LEU A 187 -11.36 11.19 -8.92
C LEU A 187 -11.40 12.67 -9.29
N LYS A 188 -12.58 13.24 -9.42
CA LYS A 188 -12.75 14.66 -9.72
C LYS A 188 -12.13 15.52 -8.62
N TRP A 189 -12.45 15.25 -7.37
CA TRP A 189 -11.88 15.96 -6.23
C TRP A 189 -10.33 15.93 -6.25
N TYR A 190 -9.74 14.75 -6.47
CA TYR A 190 -8.29 14.59 -6.51
C TYR A 190 -7.66 15.40 -7.64
N LEU A 191 -8.24 15.34 -8.85
CA LEU A 191 -7.75 16.09 -10.00
C LEU A 191 -7.87 17.60 -9.79
N ASP A 192 -8.98 18.08 -9.24
CA ASP A 192 -9.17 19.48 -8.87
C ASP A 192 -8.08 19.96 -7.89
N VAL A 193 -7.75 19.15 -6.87
CA VAL A 193 -6.70 19.46 -5.89
C VAL A 193 -5.31 19.60 -6.52
N VAL A 194 -5.01 18.76 -7.51
CA VAL A 194 -3.71 18.82 -8.23
C VAL A 194 -3.72 19.76 -9.43
N GLY A 195 -4.82 20.47 -9.67
CA GLY A 195 -4.94 21.48 -10.73
C GLY A 195 -5.12 20.90 -12.13
N LEU A 196 -5.67 19.67 -12.22
CA LEU A 196 -6.00 19.03 -13.50
C LEU A 196 -7.51 19.03 -13.74
N ASP A 197 -7.92 19.27 -14.97
CA ASP A 197 -9.33 19.19 -15.36
C ASP A 197 -9.75 17.71 -15.53
N PHE A 198 -10.85 17.33 -14.90
CA PHE A 198 -11.40 15.99 -15.03
C PHE A 198 -11.88 15.67 -16.46
N ALA A 199 -12.25 16.69 -17.24
CA ALA A 199 -12.72 16.55 -18.62
C ALA A 199 -11.58 16.50 -19.66
N SER A 200 -10.35 16.80 -19.28
CA SER A 200 -9.18 16.77 -20.15
C SER A 200 -8.45 15.43 -20.12
#